data_8109cb3bf84907bb6b2f1690a015f40e
#
_entry.id   8109cb3bf84907bb6b2f1690a015f40e
#
_cell.length_a   1.000
_cell.length_b   1.000
_cell.length_c   1.000
_cell.angle_alpha   90.00
_cell.angle_beta   90.00
_cell.angle_gamma   90.00
#
_symmetry.space_group_name_H-M   'P 1'
#
loop_
_entity.id
_entity.type
_entity.pdbx_description
1 polymer ?
#
loop_
_entity_poly.entity_id
_entity_poly.type
_entity_poly.pdbx_seq_one_letter_code
_entity_poly.pdbx_strand_id
1 'polypeptide(L)'
;MIGEILRTPRDTRKVVADAVKMRAEMERHKPAQSKLDVKLGPGGLVDLEFAIQVLQLTRHVGLDPRLEAAIEALVAESLVPANVLSAQRLLTRMLVLMRLVAPGDVKPTAETWQLVAEACGAASWDELLAEHDAARQSVSALWTGIKQEA
;
A
#
# COMPACT_ATOMS: atom_id res chain seq x y z
N MET A 1 21.81 5.51 -16.40
CA MET A 1 20.79 4.48 -16.65
C MET A 1 19.55 4.77 -15.83
N ILE A 2 18.75 3.76 -15.52
CA ILE A 2 17.51 3.95 -14.74
C ILE A 2 17.78 4.67 -13.41
N GLY A 3 18.84 4.31 -12.68
CA GLY A 3 19.20 4.98 -11.43
C GLY A 3 19.54 6.46 -11.58
N GLU A 4 20.16 6.85 -12.67
CA GLU A 4 20.45 8.24 -12.97
C GLU A 4 19.20 9.03 -13.31
N ILE A 5 18.28 8.42 -14.09
CA ILE A 5 17.00 9.03 -14.43
C ILE A 5 16.18 9.26 -13.16
N LEU A 6 16.12 8.27 -12.25
CA LEU A 6 15.40 8.38 -10.99
C LEU A 6 16.01 9.43 -10.04
N ARG A 7 17.29 9.71 -10.16
CA ARG A 7 18.00 10.69 -9.35
C ARG A 7 18.00 12.10 -9.93
N THR A 8 17.43 12.31 -11.12
CA THR A 8 17.31 13.63 -11.70
C THR A 8 16.43 14.52 -10.84
N PRO A 9 16.85 15.74 -10.48
CA PRO A 9 16.02 16.64 -9.68
C PRO A 9 14.68 16.90 -10.36
N ARG A 10 13.61 16.86 -9.56
CA ARG A 10 12.25 17.05 -10.04
C ARG A 10 11.54 18.07 -9.16
N ASP A 11 10.60 18.81 -9.76
CA ASP A 11 9.69 19.66 -9.00
C ASP A 11 8.76 18.77 -8.16
N THR A 12 8.91 18.80 -6.85
CA THR A 12 8.14 18.00 -5.91
C THR A 12 6.64 18.22 -6.09
N ARG A 13 6.21 19.46 -6.24
CA ARG A 13 4.78 19.77 -6.42
C ARG A 13 4.22 19.13 -7.67
N LYS A 14 4.97 19.17 -8.76
CA LYS A 14 4.55 18.56 -10.02
C LYS A 14 4.49 17.04 -9.91
N VAL A 15 5.49 16.43 -9.31
CA VAL A 15 5.51 14.96 -9.11
C VAL A 15 4.30 14.53 -8.28
N VAL A 16 4.02 15.22 -7.19
CA VAL A 16 2.87 14.92 -6.33
C VAL A 16 1.56 15.13 -7.09
N ALA A 17 1.40 16.24 -7.78
CA ALA A 17 0.19 16.54 -8.54
C ALA A 17 -0.09 15.50 -9.63
N ASP A 18 0.94 15.09 -10.37
CA ASP A 18 0.84 14.06 -11.39
C ASP A 18 0.44 12.71 -10.79
N ALA A 19 1.04 12.34 -9.67
CA ALA A 19 0.71 11.09 -8.96
C ALA A 19 -0.73 11.09 -8.45
N VAL A 20 -1.19 12.18 -7.86
CA VAL A 20 -2.58 12.33 -7.40
C VAL A 20 -3.55 12.18 -8.56
N LYS A 21 -3.27 12.82 -9.68
CA LYS A 21 -4.11 12.74 -10.88
C LYS A 21 -4.16 11.31 -11.42
N MET A 22 -3.03 10.65 -11.53
CA MET A 22 -2.95 9.27 -12.02
C MET A 22 -3.72 8.32 -11.10
N ARG A 23 -3.58 8.48 -9.79
CA ARG A 23 -4.29 7.66 -8.81
C ARG A 23 -5.80 7.86 -8.90
N ALA A 24 -6.27 9.10 -9.05
CA ALA A 24 -7.68 9.41 -9.21
C ALA A 24 -8.26 8.81 -10.51
N GLU A 25 -7.52 8.86 -11.60
CA GLU A 25 -7.92 8.22 -12.85
C GLU A 25 -8.01 6.71 -12.71
N MET A 26 -7.05 6.09 -12.04
CA MET A 26 -7.07 4.65 -11.78
C MET A 26 -8.28 4.24 -10.95
N GLU A 27 -8.65 5.03 -9.93
CA GLU A 27 -9.83 4.79 -9.12
C GLU A 27 -11.12 4.84 -9.93
N ARG A 28 -11.21 5.77 -10.89
CA ARG A 28 -12.40 5.86 -11.78
C ARG A 28 -12.51 4.66 -12.71
N HIS A 29 -11.40 4.14 -13.22
CA HIS A 29 -11.40 3.01 -14.15
C HIS A 29 -11.42 1.65 -13.44
N LYS A 30 -10.83 1.57 -12.26
CA LYS A 30 -10.75 0.35 -11.46
C LYS A 30 -11.08 0.67 -10.01
N PRO A 31 -12.36 0.90 -9.68
CA PRO A 31 -12.74 1.21 -8.30
C PRO A 31 -12.58 -0.02 -7.39
N ALA A 32 -12.46 0.23 -6.11
CA ALA A 32 -12.45 -0.83 -5.11
C ALA A 32 -13.75 -1.64 -5.17
N GLN A 33 -13.64 -2.96 -5.18
CA GLN A 33 -14.79 -3.85 -5.31
C GLN A 33 -15.47 -4.15 -3.98
N SER A 34 -14.78 -3.95 -2.87
CA SER A 34 -15.32 -4.19 -1.53
C SER A 34 -14.46 -3.50 -0.48
N LYS A 35 -14.93 -3.52 0.77
CA LYS A 35 -14.15 -3.03 1.92
C LYS A 35 -12.87 -3.85 2.17
N LEU A 36 -12.84 -5.08 1.67
CA LEU A 36 -11.70 -5.98 1.78
C LEU A 36 -10.78 -5.95 0.54
N ASP A 37 -10.98 -4.99 -0.35
CA ASP A 37 -10.06 -4.80 -1.48
C ASP A 37 -8.76 -4.19 -0.97
N VAL A 38 -7.83 -5.06 -0.58
CA VAL A 38 -6.53 -4.67 -0.02
C VAL A 38 -5.63 -3.98 -1.04
N LYS A 39 -5.94 -4.09 -2.32
CA LYS A 39 -5.15 -3.50 -3.40
C LYS A 39 -5.67 -2.12 -3.80
N LEU A 40 -6.95 -2.04 -4.17
CA LEU A 40 -7.56 -0.85 -4.77
C LEU A 40 -8.31 0.02 -3.78
N GLY A 41 -8.60 -0.48 -2.59
CA GLY A 41 -9.30 0.28 -1.56
C GLY A 41 -8.48 1.43 -0.98
N PRO A 42 -9.14 2.40 -0.31
CA PRO A 42 -8.44 3.49 0.34
C PRO A 42 -7.42 2.96 1.37
N GLY A 43 -6.18 3.47 1.29
CA GLY A 43 -5.09 2.98 2.14
C GLY A 43 -4.61 1.58 1.77
N GLY A 44 -4.93 1.08 0.59
CA GLY A 44 -4.49 -0.20 0.10
C GLY A 44 -3.10 -0.16 -0.55
N LEU A 45 -2.72 -1.26 -1.17
CA LEU A 45 -1.39 -1.41 -1.76
C LEU A 45 -1.10 -0.43 -2.89
N VAL A 46 -2.11 -0.06 -3.68
CA VAL A 46 -1.92 0.91 -4.77
C VAL A 46 -1.62 2.30 -4.21
N ASP A 47 -2.34 2.75 -3.20
CA ASP A 47 -2.03 4.01 -2.53
C ASP A 47 -0.61 4.00 -1.96
N LEU A 48 -0.21 2.88 -1.37
CA LEU A 48 1.13 2.71 -0.83
C LEU A 48 2.19 2.78 -1.92
N GLU A 49 1.99 2.08 -3.03
CA GLU A 49 2.92 2.12 -4.18
C GLU A 49 3.10 3.54 -4.71
N PHE A 50 2.01 4.29 -4.88
CA PHE A 50 2.07 5.69 -5.30
C PHE A 50 2.84 6.55 -4.31
N ALA A 51 2.57 6.40 -3.01
CA ALA A 51 3.26 7.14 -1.97
C ALA A 51 4.77 6.89 -1.99
N ILE A 52 5.17 5.62 -2.08
CA ILE A 52 6.58 5.24 -2.10
C ILE A 52 7.28 5.74 -3.37
N GLN A 53 6.63 5.63 -4.52
CA GLN A 53 7.19 6.13 -5.79
C GLN A 53 7.41 7.65 -5.74
N VAL A 54 6.48 8.41 -5.18
CA VAL A 54 6.65 9.85 -5.01
C VAL A 54 7.88 10.15 -4.14
N LEU A 55 8.04 9.44 -3.03
CA LEU A 55 9.19 9.63 -2.15
C LEU A 55 10.51 9.26 -2.83
N GLN A 56 10.52 8.17 -3.60
CA GLN A 56 11.69 7.78 -4.37
C GLN A 56 12.11 8.88 -5.36
N LEU A 57 11.14 9.47 -6.04
CA LEU A 57 11.41 10.50 -7.06
C LEU A 57 11.78 11.86 -6.47
N THR A 58 11.25 12.19 -5.30
CA THR A 58 11.46 13.51 -4.67
C THR A 58 12.60 13.53 -3.66
N ARG A 59 12.84 12.42 -2.97
CA ARG A 59 13.86 12.33 -1.91
C ARG A 59 15.12 11.59 -2.36
N HIS A 60 15.05 10.89 -3.49
CA HIS A 60 16.16 10.10 -4.04
C HIS A 60 16.68 9.02 -3.08
N VAL A 61 15.78 8.46 -2.28
CA VAL A 61 16.05 7.39 -1.30
C VAL A 61 15.14 6.20 -1.61
N GLY A 62 15.60 5.00 -1.26
CA GLY A 62 14.81 3.79 -1.44
C GLY A 62 14.60 3.42 -2.91
N LEU A 63 15.59 3.65 -3.76
CA LEU A 63 15.52 3.40 -5.21
C LEU A 63 15.65 1.90 -5.53
N ASP A 64 14.87 1.06 -4.84
CA ASP A 64 14.81 -0.38 -5.05
C ASP A 64 13.46 -0.70 -5.70
N PRO A 65 13.41 -1.53 -6.76
CA PRO A 65 12.14 -1.92 -7.38
C PRO A 65 11.26 -2.79 -6.48
N ARG A 66 11.84 -3.41 -5.44
CA ARG A 66 11.08 -4.20 -4.47
C ARG A 66 10.47 -3.26 -3.43
N LEU A 67 9.15 -3.27 -3.34
CA LEU A 67 8.41 -2.35 -2.46
C LEU A 67 8.87 -2.45 -0.99
N GLU A 68 8.99 -3.65 -0.46
CA GLU A 68 9.42 -3.84 0.93
C GLU A 68 10.80 -3.26 1.20
N ALA A 69 11.77 -3.51 0.32
CA ALA A 69 13.13 -2.97 0.46
C ALA A 69 13.15 -1.44 0.34
N ALA A 70 12.35 -0.88 -0.55
CA ALA A 70 12.20 0.57 -0.68
C ALA A 70 11.65 1.19 0.60
N ILE A 71 10.63 0.57 1.20
CA ILE A 71 10.05 1.05 2.46
C ILE A 71 11.07 0.94 3.59
N GLU A 72 11.80 -0.16 3.70
CA GLU A 72 12.85 -0.32 4.71
C GLU A 72 13.89 0.80 4.64
N ALA A 73 14.35 1.15 3.44
CA ALA A 73 15.30 2.23 3.24
C ALA A 73 14.71 3.60 3.64
N LEU A 74 13.45 3.86 3.31
CA LEU A 74 12.78 5.11 3.66
C LEU A 74 12.53 5.20 5.18
N VAL A 75 12.22 4.09 5.84
CA VAL A 75 12.09 4.03 7.30
C VAL A 75 13.44 4.34 7.95
N ALA A 76 14.52 3.77 7.44
CA ALA A 76 15.87 4.03 7.96
C ALA A 76 16.25 5.51 7.88
N GLU A 77 15.78 6.23 6.88
CA GLU A 77 15.99 7.68 6.71
C GLU A 77 14.92 8.53 7.42
N SER A 78 14.05 7.93 8.20
CA SER A 78 12.96 8.60 8.93
C SER A 78 11.97 9.35 8.01
N LEU A 79 11.87 8.94 6.74
CA LEU A 79 10.95 9.53 5.77
C LEU A 79 9.58 8.83 5.78
N VAL A 80 9.52 7.62 6.32
CA VAL A 80 8.31 6.80 6.42
C VAL A 80 8.24 6.20 7.82
N PRO A 81 7.07 6.21 8.49
CA PRO A 81 6.92 5.55 9.78
C PRO A 81 7.10 4.04 9.69
N ALA A 82 7.63 3.41 10.74
CA ALA A 82 7.85 1.97 10.78
C ALA A 82 6.56 1.16 10.63
N ASN A 83 5.41 1.69 11.08
CA ASN A 83 4.12 1.01 10.95
C ASN A 83 3.68 0.82 9.50
N VAL A 84 4.22 1.59 8.56
CA VAL A 84 3.95 1.42 7.13
C VAL A 84 4.57 0.13 6.61
N LEU A 85 5.73 -0.27 7.10
CA LEU A 85 6.34 -1.55 6.74
C LEU A 85 5.48 -2.72 7.22
N SER A 86 4.99 -2.66 8.46
CA SER A 86 4.07 -3.66 9.00
C SER A 86 2.76 -3.73 8.19
N ALA A 87 2.25 -2.57 7.80
CA ALA A 87 1.05 -2.47 6.97
C ALA A 87 1.26 -3.13 5.60
N GLN A 88 2.40 -2.85 4.95
CA GLN A 88 2.72 -3.46 3.66
C GLN A 88 2.78 -4.98 3.75
N ARG A 89 3.41 -5.51 4.78
CA ARG A 89 3.53 -6.96 5.00
C ARG A 89 2.16 -7.60 5.20
N LEU A 90 1.30 -7.00 6.02
CA LEU A 90 -0.05 -7.52 6.26
C LEU A 90 -0.90 -7.48 5.01
N LEU A 91 -0.95 -6.34 4.32
CA LEU A 91 -1.77 -6.17 3.12
C LEU A 91 -1.33 -7.13 2.00
N THR A 92 -0.03 -7.32 1.83
CA THR A 92 0.51 -8.25 0.84
C THR A 92 0.12 -9.69 1.16
N ARG A 93 0.24 -10.08 2.43
CA ARG A 93 -0.14 -11.44 2.88
C ARG A 93 -1.63 -11.68 2.69
N MET A 94 -2.48 -10.72 3.08
CA MET A 94 -3.91 -10.81 2.87
C MET A 94 -4.27 -10.95 1.38
N LEU A 95 -3.64 -10.16 0.53
CA LEU A 95 -3.88 -10.22 -0.92
C LEU A 95 -3.59 -11.61 -1.47
N VAL A 96 -2.44 -12.19 -1.13
CA VAL A 96 -2.04 -13.51 -1.60
C VAL A 96 -3.01 -14.58 -1.09
N LEU A 97 -3.31 -14.58 0.21
CA LEU A 97 -4.18 -15.57 0.82
C LEU A 97 -5.61 -15.49 0.29
N MET A 98 -6.14 -14.30 0.15
CA MET A 98 -7.49 -14.11 -0.38
C MET A 98 -7.61 -14.56 -1.84
N ARG A 99 -6.58 -14.36 -2.65
CA ARG A 99 -6.55 -14.88 -4.03
C ARG A 99 -6.53 -16.40 -4.08
N LEU A 100 -5.90 -17.05 -3.09
CA LEU A 100 -5.84 -18.51 -3.02
C LEU A 100 -7.15 -19.12 -2.57
N VAL A 101 -7.85 -18.50 -1.61
CA VAL A 101 -9.05 -19.07 -0.98
C VAL A 101 -10.36 -18.59 -1.59
N ALA A 102 -10.35 -17.44 -2.27
CA ALA A 102 -11.53 -16.82 -2.85
C ALA A 102 -11.27 -16.35 -4.28
N PRO A 103 -10.87 -17.25 -5.20
CA PRO A 103 -10.66 -16.84 -6.58
C PRO A 103 -11.99 -16.45 -7.23
N GLY A 104 -12.03 -15.25 -7.81
CA GLY A 104 -13.22 -14.74 -8.49
C GLY A 104 -14.33 -14.35 -7.53
N ASP A 105 -15.58 -14.72 -7.89
CA ASP A 105 -16.80 -14.29 -7.19
C ASP A 105 -17.26 -15.27 -6.11
N VAL A 106 -16.48 -16.30 -5.80
CA VAL A 106 -16.86 -17.29 -4.80
C VAL A 106 -16.72 -16.69 -3.40
N LYS A 107 -17.84 -16.63 -2.67
CA LYS A 107 -17.86 -16.13 -1.29
C LYS A 107 -17.33 -17.22 -0.35
N PRO A 108 -16.23 -16.98 0.38
CA PRO A 108 -15.68 -17.97 1.32
C PRO A 108 -16.61 -18.24 2.50
N THR A 109 -16.47 -19.43 3.07
CA THR A 109 -17.17 -19.79 4.30
C THR A 109 -16.53 -19.15 5.53
N ALA A 110 -17.23 -19.14 6.66
CA ALA A 110 -16.68 -18.66 7.93
C ALA A 110 -15.41 -19.42 8.35
N GLU A 111 -15.35 -20.72 8.07
CA GLU A 111 -14.16 -21.55 8.34
C GLU A 111 -12.96 -21.09 7.51
N THR A 112 -13.19 -20.76 6.24
CA THR A 112 -12.14 -20.24 5.36
C THR A 112 -11.61 -18.90 5.86
N TRP A 113 -12.48 -18.00 6.29
CA TRP A 113 -12.06 -16.72 6.86
C TRP A 113 -11.22 -16.90 8.13
N GLN A 114 -11.58 -17.88 8.97
CA GLN A 114 -10.78 -18.20 10.16
C GLN A 114 -9.39 -18.69 9.79
N LEU A 115 -9.27 -19.52 8.76
CA LEU A 115 -7.97 -19.98 8.26
C LEU A 115 -7.11 -18.82 7.73
N VAL A 116 -7.71 -17.87 7.03
CA VAL A 116 -7.01 -16.67 6.55
C VAL A 116 -6.51 -15.86 7.73
N ALA A 117 -7.33 -15.65 8.75
CA ALA A 117 -6.95 -14.92 9.96
C ALA A 117 -5.76 -15.57 10.66
N GLU A 118 -5.80 -16.87 10.88
CA GLU A 118 -4.70 -17.62 11.50
C GLU A 118 -3.41 -17.56 10.68
N ALA A 119 -3.53 -17.67 9.36
CA ALA A 119 -2.36 -17.56 8.46
C ALA A 119 -1.75 -16.16 8.46
N CYS A 120 -2.52 -15.14 8.82
CA CYS A 120 -2.02 -13.76 9.01
C CYS A 120 -1.55 -13.50 10.44
N GLY A 121 -1.58 -14.48 11.33
CA GLY A 121 -1.14 -14.35 12.71
C GLY A 121 -2.19 -13.76 13.66
N ALA A 122 -3.45 -13.65 13.22
CA ALA A 122 -4.53 -13.14 14.03
C ALA A 122 -5.29 -14.29 14.70
N ALA A 123 -5.84 -14.07 15.90
CA ALA A 123 -6.59 -15.09 16.63
C ALA A 123 -7.97 -15.31 16.02
N SER A 124 -8.54 -14.32 15.37
CA SER A 124 -9.88 -14.39 14.78
C SER A 124 -9.98 -13.52 13.53
N TRP A 125 -11.03 -13.73 12.76
CA TRP A 125 -11.35 -12.90 11.62
C TRP A 125 -11.60 -11.44 12.02
N ASP A 126 -12.31 -11.21 13.13
CA ASP A 126 -12.57 -9.86 13.63
C ASP A 126 -11.28 -9.14 14.03
N GLU A 127 -10.35 -9.86 14.63
CA GLU A 127 -9.02 -9.31 14.94
C GLU A 127 -8.25 -8.96 13.67
N LEU A 128 -8.29 -9.81 12.64
CA LEU A 128 -7.67 -9.52 11.35
C LEU A 128 -8.29 -8.29 10.69
N LEU A 129 -9.60 -8.14 10.74
CA LEU A 129 -10.28 -6.96 10.21
C LEU A 129 -9.83 -5.67 10.92
N ALA A 130 -9.64 -5.72 12.24
CA ALA A 130 -9.12 -4.58 13.00
C ALA A 130 -7.67 -4.25 12.60
N GLU A 131 -6.83 -5.26 12.44
CA GLU A 131 -5.45 -5.08 11.98
C GLU A 131 -5.38 -4.54 10.55
N HIS A 132 -6.26 -5.02 9.68
CA HIS A 132 -6.39 -4.53 8.30
C HIS A 132 -6.80 -3.05 8.29
N ASP A 133 -7.76 -2.68 9.13
CA ASP A 133 -8.20 -1.29 9.23
C ASP A 133 -7.08 -0.38 9.73
N ALA A 134 -6.32 -0.81 10.74
CA ALA A 134 -5.14 -0.08 11.22
C ALA A 134 -4.07 0.06 10.14
N ALA A 135 -3.83 -1.00 9.37
CA ALA A 135 -2.87 -0.96 8.25
C ALA A 135 -3.29 0.06 7.19
N ARG A 136 -4.56 0.07 6.81
CA ARG A 136 -5.09 1.05 5.85
C ARG A 136 -4.96 2.48 6.36
N GLN A 137 -5.21 2.70 7.64
CA GLN A 137 -5.06 4.02 8.25
C GLN A 137 -3.60 4.49 8.20
N SER A 138 -2.64 3.61 8.44
CA SER A 138 -1.21 3.93 8.34
C SER A 138 -0.83 4.36 6.93
N VAL A 139 -1.29 3.64 5.92
CA VAL A 139 -1.03 3.96 4.52
C VAL A 139 -1.74 5.25 4.10
N SER A 140 -3.01 5.41 4.50
CA SER A 140 -3.78 6.61 4.20
C SER A 140 -3.16 7.87 4.82
N ALA A 141 -2.64 7.77 6.03
CA ALA A 141 -1.96 8.90 6.68
C ALA A 141 -0.71 9.30 5.89
N LEU A 142 0.08 8.33 5.44
CA LEU A 142 1.26 8.59 4.60
C LEU A 142 0.85 9.26 3.28
N TRP A 143 -0.09 8.69 2.56
CA TRP A 143 -0.55 9.22 1.27
C TRP A 143 -1.17 10.62 1.41
N THR A 144 -1.98 10.84 2.45
CA THR A 144 -2.58 12.15 2.73
C THR A 144 -1.49 13.21 3.00
N GLY A 145 -0.47 12.86 3.77
CA GLY A 145 0.65 13.76 4.03
C GLY A 145 1.40 14.15 2.75
N ILE A 146 1.60 13.18 1.86
CA ILE A 146 2.25 13.42 0.56
C ILE A 146 1.38 14.32 -0.33
N LYS A 147 0.07 14.08 -0.40
CA LYS A 147 -0.85 14.88 -1.21
C LYS A 147 -0.86 16.36 -0.79
N GLN A 148 -0.58 16.66 0.46
CA GLN A 148 -0.51 18.04 0.93
C GLN A 148 0.68 18.83 0.36
N GLU A 149 1.65 18.15 -0.24
CA GLU A 149 2.80 18.77 -0.92
C GLU A 149 2.51 19.16 -2.38
N ALA A 150 1.32 18.89 -2.85
CA ALA A 150 0.92 19.23 -4.23
C ALA A 150 0.81 20.73 -4.48
#